data_e8783079f5f1fa1f21234df1599628f2
#
_entry.id   e8783079f5f1fa1f21234df1599628f2
#
_cell.length_a   1.000
_cell.length_b   1.000
_cell.length_c   1.000
_cell.angle_alpha   90.00
_cell.angle_beta   90.00
_cell.angle_gamma   90.00
#
_symmetry.space_group_name_H-M   'P 1'
#
loop_
_entity.id
_entity.type
_entity.pdbx_description
1 polymer ?
#
loop_
_entity_poly.entity_id
_entity_poly.type
_entity_poly.pdbx_seq_one_letter_code
_entity_poly.pdbx_strand_id
1 'polypeptide(L)'
;MSWTSDKRFVFFIFFSLGSLYPCLSNAIDRTQIAVIVNTRDRLSVEIGQYYAKQRRIPFQNFIEVHFSPSGSTLTIKEFGAIKASVDEQTMPGVQAYALTWAAPYRVDCMSITSAFAFGFDPAFCAVGCKPTRRSPYYNSRARLPFTQLGIRPTMAIAATSFEQAKALIDRGVDSDGSIPTGTAYLLSTSDNTRNVRSASYPLVERILNGRLHVRRQNANSLANANDVLFYFIGKAHVEGLETLHFVPGAIADHLTSTGGMLTDDSGQMSALRWLEAGATGSYGTVIEPCNLVQKFPNPVVAIGRYLLGETLIETYWKSVQMPGQGIFIGEPLAAPYLRPYQR
;
A
#
# COMPACT_ATOMS: atom_id res chain seq x y z
N MET A 1 -37.15 68.34 -42.43
CA MET A 1 -35.72 67.94 -42.27
C MET A 1 -35.63 66.99 -41.13
N SER A 2 -35.68 65.69 -41.44
CA SER A 2 -35.61 64.59 -40.46
C SER A 2 -34.18 63.98 -40.45
N TRP A 3 -33.58 63.94 -39.31
CA TRP A 3 -32.31 63.23 -39.08
C TRP A 3 -32.60 61.95 -38.39
N THR A 4 -32.40 60.82 -39.05
CA THR A 4 -32.43 59.48 -38.51
C THR A 4 -31.00 59.10 -38.07
N SER A 5 -30.84 58.84 -36.77
CA SER A 5 -29.57 58.37 -36.17
C SER A 5 -29.59 56.85 -36.14
N ASP A 6 -28.73 56.23 -36.94
CA ASP A 6 -28.52 54.80 -37.02
C ASP A 6 -27.55 54.38 -35.89
N LYS A 7 -28.03 53.73 -34.81
CA LYS A 7 -27.22 53.14 -33.78
C LYS A 7 -26.85 51.69 -34.11
N ARG A 8 -25.66 51.46 -34.65
CA ARG A 8 -25.08 50.11 -34.79
C ARG A 8 -24.67 49.56 -33.44
N PHE A 9 -25.38 48.58 -32.95
CA PHE A 9 -24.97 47.79 -31.78
C PHE A 9 -23.86 46.79 -32.19
N VAL A 10 -22.64 46.99 -31.68
CA VAL A 10 -21.56 46.04 -31.83
C VAL A 10 -21.67 45.07 -30.67
N PHE A 11 -22.03 43.81 -30.95
CA PHE A 11 -22.02 42.71 -30.00
C PHE A 11 -20.57 42.24 -29.83
N PHE A 12 -19.94 42.51 -28.68
CA PHE A 12 -18.71 41.87 -28.27
C PHE A 12 -19.03 40.46 -27.70
N ILE A 13 -18.73 39.44 -28.50
CA ILE A 13 -18.73 38.03 -27.99
C ILE A 13 -17.45 37.83 -27.17
N PHE A 14 -17.58 37.86 -25.85
CA PHE A 14 -16.52 37.39 -24.96
C PHE A 14 -16.42 35.86 -25.05
N PHE A 15 -15.45 35.37 -25.81
CA PHE A 15 -14.99 33.99 -25.68
C PHE A 15 -14.27 33.86 -24.36
N SER A 16 -14.92 33.35 -23.31
CA SER A 16 -14.26 32.91 -22.11
C SER A 16 -13.48 31.63 -22.47
N LEU A 17 -12.15 31.74 -22.63
CA LEU A 17 -11.27 30.58 -22.58
C LEU A 17 -11.40 30.00 -21.19
N GLY A 18 -12.31 29.05 -21.00
CA GLY A 18 -12.33 28.17 -19.86
C GLY A 18 -11.01 27.39 -19.88
N SER A 19 -10.08 27.76 -18.98
CA SER A 19 -8.88 27.00 -18.72
C SER A 19 -9.31 25.60 -18.27
N LEU A 20 -9.21 24.64 -19.17
CA LEU A 20 -9.29 23.22 -18.89
C LEU A 20 -8.09 22.87 -17.98
N TYR A 21 -8.25 23.08 -16.68
CA TYR A 21 -7.35 22.44 -15.72
C TYR A 21 -7.58 20.94 -15.86
N PRO A 22 -6.57 20.15 -16.26
CA PRO A 22 -6.70 18.72 -16.19
C PRO A 22 -6.96 18.37 -14.73
N CYS A 23 -8.10 17.75 -14.45
CA CYS A 23 -8.37 17.17 -13.14
C CYS A 23 -7.40 16.01 -13.00
N LEU A 24 -6.22 16.30 -12.46
CA LEU A 24 -5.17 15.31 -12.19
C LEU A 24 -5.79 14.24 -11.29
N SER A 25 -5.63 12.99 -11.66
CA SER A 25 -5.86 11.87 -10.77
C SER A 25 -5.22 12.19 -9.41
N ASN A 26 -5.98 12.01 -8.34
CA ASN A 26 -5.53 12.40 -7.00
C ASN A 26 -4.60 11.36 -6.36
N ALA A 27 -4.31 10.25 -7.05
CA ALA A 27 -3.54 9.11 -6.61
C ALA A 27 -2.14 9.12 -7.25
N ILE A 28 -1.16 8.53 -6.56
CA ILE A 28 0.19 8.29 -7.10
C ILE A 28 0.07 7.46 -8.38
N ASP A 29 0.66 7.95 -9.46
CA ASP A 29 0.65 7.27 -10.75
C ASP A 29 2.02 6.67 -11.12
N ARG A 30 2.07 6.01 -12.28
CA ARG A 30 3.26 5.33 -12.81
C ARG A 30 4.48 6.25 -13.01
N THR A 31 4.29 7.55 -13.16
CA THR A 31 5.38 8.53 -13.32
C THR A 31 5.97 8.99 -12.00
N GLN A 32 5.25 8.71 -10.90
CA GLN A 32 5.57 9.15 -9.55
C GLN A 32 6.09 8.02 -8.65
N ILE A 33 6.22 6.80 -9.16
CA ILE A 33 6.81 5.67 -8.45
C ILE A 33 8.11 5.24 -9.12
N ALA A 34 9.14 4.89 -8.34
CA ALA A 34 10.33 4.22 -8.87
C ALA A 34 10.37 2.76 -8.42
N VAL A 35 10.78 1.90 -9.34
CA VAL A 35 10.97 0.46 -9.12
C VAL A 35 12.42 0.22 -8.79
N ILE A 36 12.68 -0.38 -7.63
CA ILE A 36 14.02 -0.67 -7.15
C ILE A 36 14.25 -2.18 -7.26
N VAL A 37 15.27 -2.57 -8.02
CA VAL A 37 15.65 -3.96 -8.23
C VAL A 37 17.03 -4.26 -7.67
N ASN A 38 17.20 -5.42 -7.04
CA ASN A 38 18.50 -5.92 -6.64
C ASN A 38 19.08 -6.78 -7.78
N THR A 39 20.08 -6.31 -8.48
CA THR A 39 20.65 -7.01 -9.63
C THR A 39 21.44 -8.28 -9.26
N ARG A 40 21.71 -8.53 -7.99
CA ARG A 40 22.28 -9.79 -7.50
C ARG A 40 21.20 -10.84 -7.15
N ASP A 41 19.93 -10.49 -7.26
CA ASP A 41 18.80 -11.39 -7.10
C ASP A 41 18.04 -11.49 -8.43
N ARG A 42 18.17 -12.64 -9.09
CA ARG A 42 17.51 -12.88 -10.38
C ARG A 42 16.00 -12.70 -10.29
N LEU A 43 15.37 -13.17 -9.21
CA LEU A 43 13.94 -13.02 -9.02
C LEU A 43 13.53 -11.55 -8.90
N SER A 44 14.31 -10.75 -8.17
CA SER A 44 14.08 -9.29 -8.05
C SER A 44 14.11 -8.61 -9.42
N VAL A 45 15.06 -8.96 -10.28
CA VAL A 45 15.16 -8.40 -11.64
C VAL A 45 13.97 -8.80 -12.50
N GLU A 46 13.60 -10.09 -12.48
CA GLU A 46 12.45 -10.60 -13.25
C GLU A 46 11.13 -9.94 -12.82
N ILE A 47 10.90 -9.79 -11.52
CA ILE A 47 9.74 -9.07 -10.96
C ILE A 47 9.74 -7.60 -11.41
N GLY A 48 10.87 -6.92 -11.26
CA GLY A 48 10.99 -5.50 -11.61
C GLY A 48 10.73 -5.22 -13.06
N GLN A 49 11.30 -6.02 -13.96
CA GLN A 49 11.09 -5.91 -15.41
C GLN A 49 9.63 -6.16 -15.78
N TYR A 50 9.02 -7.19 -15.19
CA TYR A 50 7.63 -7.50 -15.44
C TYR A 50 6.70 -6.38 -14.95
N TYR A 51 6.90 -5.89 -13.72
CA TYR A 51 6.12 -4.79 -13.15
C TYR A 51 6.26 -3.51 -13.97
N ALA A 52 7.50 -3.14 -14.31
CA ALA A 52 7.76 -1.94 -15.10
C ALA A 52 7.06 -2.00 -16.47
N LYS A 53 7.03 -3.19 -17.11
CA LYS A 53 6.32 -3.41 -18.37
C LYS A 53 4.79 -3.27 -18.19
N GLN A 54 4.20 -3.98 -17.21
CA GLN A 54 2.76 -3.98 -16.98
C GLN A 54 2.22 -2.61 -16.61
N ARG A 55 2.95 -1.89 -15.75
CA ARG A 55 2.59 -0.54 -15.30
C ARG A 55 3.10 0.58 -16.22
N ARG A 56 3.87 0.24 -17.26
CA ARG A 56 4.50 1.23 -18.17
C ARG A 56 5.29 2.28 -17.39
N ILE A 57 6.09 1.82 -16.43
CA ILE A 57 6.96 2.70 -15.62
C ILE A 57 7.98 3.37 -16.54
N PRO A 58 8.20 4.68 -16.44
CA PRO A 58 9.24 5.37 -17.19
C PRO A 58 10.63 4.76 -16.91
N PHE A 59 11.44 4.60 -17.94
CA PHE A 59 12.77 3.99 -17.81
C PHE A 59 13.65 4.67 -16.73
N GLN A 60 13.59 6.00 -16.63
CA GLN A 60 14.33 6.75 -15.61
C GLN A 60 13.88 6.49 -14.16
N ASN A 61 12.74 5.82 -13.96
CA ASN A 61 12.24 5.42 -12.67
C ASN A 61 12.56 3.94 -12.35
N PHE A 62 13.39 3.29 -13.17
CA PHE A 62 13.88 1.94 -12.92
C PHE A 62 15.28 2.04 -12.32
N ILE A 63 15.41 1.71 -11.03
CA ILE A 63 16.63 1.92 -10.23
C ILE A 63 17.25 0.57 -9.90
N GLU A 64 18.54 0.43 -10.19
CA GLU A 64 19.30 -0.78 -9.90
C GLU A 64 20.18 -0.58 -8.67
N VAL A 65 20.16 -1.57 -7.79
CA VAL A 65 21.04 -1.66 -6.61
C VAL A 65 21.72 -3.01 -6.54
N HIS A 66 22.82 -3.06 -5.80
CA HIS A 66 23.67 -4.25 -5.68
C HIS A 66 23.89 -4.58 -4.21
N PHE A 67 23.30 -5.64 -3.71
CA PHE A 67 23.58 -6.16 -2.37
C PHE A 67 23.36 -7.67 -2.32
N SER A 68 23.90 -8.34 -1.30
CA SER A 68 23.67 -9.77 -1.11
C SER A 68 22.19 -10.04 -0.83
N PRO A 69 21.52 -10.93 -1.58
CA PRO A 69 20.13 -11.31 -1.30
C PRO A 69 20.00 -12.29 -0.12
N SER A 70 21.13 -12.69 0.48
CA SER A 70 21.15 -13.64 1.61
C SER A 70 20.75 -12.98 2.92
N GLY A 71 19.96 -13.71 3.71
CA GLY A 71 19.52 -13.26 5.02
C GLY A 71 18.30 -12.34 5.00
N SER A 72 17.75 -12.13 6.18
CA SER A 72 16.51 -11.40 6.40
C SER A 72 16.71 -9.93 6.79
N THR A 73 17.95 -9.56 7.16
CA THR A 73 18.25 -8.26 7.78
C THR A 73 19.49 -7.63 7.15
N LEU A 74 19.36 -6.36 6.77
CA LEU A 74 20.50 -5.52 6.45
C LEU A 74 21.02 -4.83 7.70
N THR A 75 22.34 -4.65 7.79
CA THR A 75 22.91 -3.74 8.76
C THR A 75 22.59 -2.29 8.40
N ILE A 76 22.62 -1.39 9.37
CA ILE A 76 22.42 0.05 9.15
C ILE A 76 23.43 0.60 8.13
N LYS A 77 24.69 0.13 8.17
CA LYS A 77 25.73 0.56 7.24
C LYS A 77 25.46 0.11 5.80
N GLU A 78 25.11 -1.16 5.60
CA GLU A 78 24.76 -1.69 4.27
C GLU A 78 23.55 -0.95 3.68
N PHE A 79 22.51 -0.79 4.48
CA PHE A 79 21.31 -0.05 4.07
C PHE A 79 21.64 1.40 3.73
N GLY A 80 22.50 2.08 4.52
CA GLY A 80 22.91 3.45 4.26
C GLY A 80 23.55 3.64 2.88
N ALA A 81 24.41 2.69 2.47
CA ALA A 81 25.03 2.70 1.16
C ALA A 81 24.00 2.46 0.03
N ILE A 82 23.10 1.51 0.21
CA ILE A 82 22.01 1.21 -0.75
C ILE A 82 21.08 2.43 -0.89
N LYS A 83 20.68 3.03 0.24
CA LYS A 83 19.76 4.17 0.26
C LYS A 83 20.37 5.40 -0.42
N ALA A 84 21.66 5.67 -0.18
CA ALA A 84 22.38 6.77 -0.85
C ALA A 84 22.40 6.59 -2.37
N SER A 85 22.69 5.37 -2.85
CA SER A 85 22.66 5.04 -4.28
C SER A 85 21.26 5.20 -4.89
N VAL A 86 20.22 4.79 -4.17
CA VAL A 86 18.82 4.98 -4.62
C VAL A 86 18.46 6.46 -4.67
N ASP A 87 18.83 7.24 -3.65
CA ASP A 87 18.49 8.66 -3.60
C ASP A 87 19.18 9.46 -4.74
N GLU A 88 20.43 9.11 -5.08
CA GLU A 88 21.16 9.70 -6.19
C GLU A 88 20.50 9.43 -7.55
N GLN A 89 19.95 8.24 -7.75
CA GLN A 89 19.30 7.83 -8.99
C GLN A 89 17.83 8.29 -9.08
N THR A 90 17.22 8.68 -7.94
CA THR A 90 15.78 8.97 -7.89
C THR A 90 15.46 10.32 -8.53
N MET A 91 14.60 10.31 -9.54
CA MET A 91 14.11 11.53 -10.19
C MET A 91 13.29 12.40 -9.21
N PRO A 92 13.38 13.74 -9.31
CA PRO A 92 12.72 14.66 -8.37
C PRO A 92 11.18 14.48 -8.26
N GLY A 93 10.55 14.02 -9.35
CA GLY A 93 9.08 13.78 -9.38
C GLY A 93 8.62 12.52 -8.67
N VAL A 94 9.53 11.62 -8.29
CA VAL A 94 9.20 10.34 -7.64
C VAL A 94 8.70 10.57 -6.22
N GLN A 95 7.50 10.07 -5.93
CA GLN A 95 6.81 10.21 -4.65
C GLN A 95 6.83 8.91 -3.83
N ALA A 96 7.07 7.75 -4.45
CA ALA A 96 6.98 6.45 -3.81
C ALA A 96 8.00 5.46 -4.40
N TYR A 97 8.24 4.35 -3.69
CA TYR A 97 9.10 3.26 -4.15
C TYR A 97 8.36 1.92 -4.15
N ALA A 98 8.64 1.10 -5.19
CA ALA A 98 8.30 -0.31 -5.25
C ALA A 98 9.58 -1.14 -5.14
N LEU A 99 9.72 -1.96 -4.10
CA LEU A 99 10.80 -2.93 -3.97
C LEU A 99 10.37 -4.25 -4.62
N THR A 100 11.30 -4.99 -5.21
CA THR A 100 10.98 -6.21 -5.97
C THR A 100 11.54 -7.49 -5.34
N TRP A 101 11.61 -7.53 -4.00
CA TRP A 101 12.10 -8.69 -3.26
C TRP A 101 11.32 -8.91 -1.96
N ALA A 102 11.35 -10.14 -1.45
CA ALA A 102 10.76 -10.51 -0.17
C ALA A 102 11.77 -10.46 0.98
N ALA A 103 13.05 -10.66 0.71
CA ALA A 103 14.15 -10.58 1.67
C ALA A 103 15.36 -9.88 1.05
N PRO A 104 16.15 -9.14 1.86
CA PRO A 104 15.94 -8.81 3.27
C PRO A 104 14.70 -7.94 3.49
N TYR A 105 13.94 -8.22 4.55
CA TYR A 105 12.70 -7.50 4.85
C TYR A 105 12.84 -6.46 5.97
N ARG A 106 14.03 -6.35 6.60
CA ARG A 106 14.27 -5.35 7.65
C ARG A 106 15.68 -4.78 7.60
N VAL A 107 15.82 -3.62 8.24
CA VAL A 107 17.09 -2.95 8.55
C VAL A 107 17.13 -2.80 10.06
N ASP A 108 17.95 -3.60 10.74
CA ASP A 108 17.98 -3.69 12.21
C ASP A 108 16.55 -3.85 12.78
N CYS A 109 16.00 -2.82 13.45
CA CYS A 109 14.67 -2.81 14.07
C CYS A 109 13.55 -2.25 13.17
N MET A 110 13.87 -1.60 12.06
CA MET A 110 12.90 -1.07 11.11
C MET A 110 12.58 -2.09 10.01
N SER A 111 11.35 -2.07 9.51
CA SER A 111 11.07 -2.76 8.26
C SER A 111 11.83 -2.12 7.10
N ILE A 112 12.15 -2.90 6.06
CA ILE A 112 12.84 -2.38 4.87
C ILE A 112 12.01 -1.28 4.19
N THR A 113 10.69 -1.42 4.12
CA THR A 113 9.80 -0.43 3.52
C THR A 113 9.79 0.88 4.31
N SER A 114 9.79 0.81 5.64
CA SER A 114 9.86 2.01 6.47
C SER A 114 11.25 2.67 6.43
N ALA A 115 12.32 1.87 6.38
CA ALA A 115 13.67 2.38 6.23
C ALA A 115 13.85 3.12 4.89
N PHE A 116 13.31 2.59 3.78
CA PHE A 116 13.34 3.32 2.50
C PHE A 116 12.51 4.60 2.52
N ALA A 117 11.37 4.61 3.22
CA ALA A 117 10.49 5.77 3.26
C ALA A 117 11.05 6.94 4.07
N PHE A 118 11.70 6.66 5.20
CA PHE A 118 12.14 7.69 6.18
C PHE A 118 13.65 7.85 6.28
N GLY A 119 14.44 6.92 5.72
CA GLY A 119 15.79 6.64 6.17
C GLY A 119 15.77 5.79 7.46
N PHE A 120 16.93 5.22 7.83
CA PHE A 120 17.04 4.58 9.14
C PHE A 120 17.08 5.64 10.24
N ASP A 121 16.14 5.55 11.19
CA ASP A 121 16.08 6.44 12.35
C ASP A 121 15.63 5.64 13.59
N PRO A 122 16.45 5.59 14.66
CA PRO A 122 16.13 4.88 15.89
C PRO A 122 14.79 5.29 16.53
N ALA A 123 14.27 6.47 16.24
CA ALA A 123 12.97 6.91 16.74
C ALA A 123 11.79 6.10 16.20
N PHE A 124 11.98 5.35 15.11
CA PHE A 124 11.02 4.39 14.58
C PHE A 124 11.19 2.98 15.16
N CYS A 125 12.21 2.76 15.99
CA CYS A 125 12.47 1.51 16.67
C CYS A 125 11.79 1.48 18.04
N ALA A 126 11.14 0.37 18.38
CA ALA A 126 10.66 0.15 19.73
C ALA A 126 11.62 -0.75 20.49
N VAL A 127 11.96 -0.34 21.70
CA VAL A 127 12.58 -1.22 22.70
C VAL A 127 11.46 -1.67 23.64
N GLY A 128 11.05 -2.92 23.53
CA GLY A 128 9.89 -3.44 24.24
C GLY A 128 8.57 -2.83 23.72
N CYS A 129 7.53 -2.88 24.54
CA CYS A 129 6.17 -2.42 24.20
C CYS A 129 6.01 -0.90 24.25
N LYS A 130 6.84 -0.16 23.51
CA LYS A 130 6.79 1.31 23.49
C LYS A 130 6.22 1.85 22.17
N PRO A 131 5.53 3.01 22.21
CA PRO A 131 5.22 3.77 21.01
C PRO A 131 6.50 4.16 20.25
N THR A 132 6.38 4.29 18.92
CA THR A 132 7.45 4.79 18.06
C THR A 132 7.03 6.11 17.41
N ARG A 133 7.93 6.74 16.64
CA ARG A 133 7.60 7.96 15.91
C ARG A 133 6.39 7.73 14.98
N ARG A 134 5.50 8.71 14.97
CA ARG A 134 4.32 8.70 14.11
C ARG A 134 4.67 9.13 12.69
N SER A 135 4.00 8.55 11.71
CA SER A 135 4.08 8.96 10.32
C SER A 135 3.30 10.27 10.09
N PRO A 136 3.90 11.29 9.45
CA PRO A 136 3.17 12.48 9.04
C PRO A 136 2.14 12.17 7.93
N TYR A 137 2.26 11.01 7.29
CA TYR A 137 1.34 10.59 6.22
C TYR A 137 0.07 9.91 6.75
N TYR A 138 0.03 9.55 8.05
CA TYR A 138 -1.15 8.92 8.65
C TYR A 138 -2.39 9.80 8.48
N ASN A 139 -3.41 9.24 7.82
CA ASN A 139 -4.69 9.89 7.47
C ASN A 139 -4.55 11.27 6.82
N SER A 140 -3.39 11.57 6.24
CA SER A 140 -3.07 12.84 5.59
C SER A 140 -3.87 13.04 4.29
N ARG A 141 -4.09 14.30 3.92
CA ARG A 141 -4.61 14.68 2.59
C ARG A 141 -3.50 14.93 1.58
N ALA A 142 -2.24 14.76 1.96
CA ALA A 142 -1.11 14.93 1.05
C ALA A 142 -1.22 13.98 -0.13
N ARG A 143 -1.01 14.51 -1.34
CA ARG A 143 -1.06 13.80 -2.61
C ARG A 143 0.34 13.54 -3.18
N LEU A 144 1.27 14.38 -2.79
CA LEU A 144 2.68 14.31 -3.16
C LEU A 144 3.48 14.11 -1.87
N PRO A 145 3.53 12.89 -1.32
CA PRO A 145 4.08 12.66 0.03
C PRO A 145 5.54 13.05 0.16
N PHE A 146 6.36 12.88 -0.88
CA PHE A 146 7.73 13.33 -0.84
C PHE A 146 7.83 14.86 -0.87
N THR A 147 7.16 15.49 -1.82
CA THR A 147 7.19 16.94 -1.99
C THR A 147 6.62 17.70 -0.79
N GLN A 148 5.56 17.16 -0.19
CA GLN A 148 4.81 17.83 0.88
C GLN A 148 5.26 17.45 2.29
N LEU A 149 5.79 16.22 2.47
CA LEU A 149 6.07 15.65 3.80
C LEU A 149 7.50 15.11 3.93
N GLY A 150 8.28 15.10 2.84
CA GLY A 150 9.67 14.60 2.83
C GLY A 150 9.77 13.07 2.95
N ILE A 151 8.68 12.33 2.68
CA ILE A 151 8.68 10.85 2.76
C ILE A 151 8.34 10.22 1.42
N ARG A 152 8.95 9.06 1.12
CA ARG A 152 8.57 8.22 -0.01
C ARG A 152 7.94 6.92 0.49
N PRO A 153 6.59 6.83 0.59
CA PRO A 153 5.92 5.57 0.87
C PRO A 153 6.52 4.45 0.04
N THR A 154 6.82 3.33 0.67
CA THR A 154 7.51 2.21 0.02
C THR A 154 6.72 0.92 0.25
N MET A 155 6.55 0.12 -0.79
CA MET A 155 5.85 -1.17 -0.74
C MET A 155 6.65 -2.22 -1.49
N ALA A 156 6.70 -3.46 -0.97
CA ALA A 156 7.38 -4.55 -1.62
C ALA A 156 6.40 -5.40 -2.45
N ILE A 157 6.71 -5.59 -3.72
CA ILE A 157 6.11 -6.62 -4.56
C ILE A 157 6.78 -7.93 -4.16
N ALA A 158 6.36 -8.45 -2.99
CA ALA A 158 7.00 -9.56 -2.32
C ALA A 158 6.44 -10.89 -2.82
N ALA A 159 7.32 -11.76 -3.28
CA ALA A 159 7.00 -13.12 -3.69
C ALA A 159 8.23 -14.02 -3.52
N THR A 160 8.01 -15.33 -3.48
CA THR A 160 9.09 -16.35 -3.44
C THR A 160 9.27 -17.06 -4.79
N SER A 161 8.39 -16.79 -5.77
CA SER A 161 8.55 -17.21 -7.16
C SER A 161 8.04 -16.14 -8.12
N PHE A 162 8.49 -16.25 -9.38
CA PHE A 162 8.04 -15.32 -10.43
C PHE A 162 6.55 -15.48 -10.73
N GLU A 163 6.02 -16.70 -10.68
CA GLU A 163 4.60 -17.01 -10.92
C GLU A 163 3.70 -16.31 -9.89
N GLN A 164 4.10 -16.35 -8.62
CA GLN A 164 3.39 -15.64 -7.54
C GLN A 164 3.43 -14.11 -7.75
N ALA A 165 4.60 -13.57 -8.07
CA ALA A 165 4.75 -12.14 -8.35
C ALA A 165 3.94 -11.71 -9.57
N LYS A 166 3.96 -12.52 -10.63
CA LYS A 166 3.17 -12.29 -11.86
C LYS A 166 1.69 -12.25 -11.54
N ALA A 167 1.18 -13.25 -10.82
CA ALA A 167 -0.23 -13.30 -10.43
C ALA A 167 -0.63 -12.10 -9.56
N LEU A 168 0.25 -11.65 -8.65
CA LEU A 168 0.03 -10.46 -7.83
C LEU A 168 -0.05 -9.18 -8.69
N ILE A 169 0.88 -9.00 -9.61
CA ILE A 169 0.94 -7.83 -10.48
C ILE A 169 -0.28 -7.80 -11.41
N ASP A 170 -0.61 -8.92 -12.04
CA ASP A 170 -1.72 -9.01 -12.98
C ASP A 170 -3.05 -8.63 -12.30
N ARG A 171 -3.39 -9.23 -11.14
CA ARG A 171 -4.63 -8.89 -10.43
C ARG A 171 -4.65 -7.46 -9.89
N GLY A 172 -3.49 -6.88 -9.59
CA GLY A 172 -3.40 -5.46 -9.22
C GLY A 172 -3.71 -4.56 -10.41
N VAL A 173 -3.16 -4.86 -11.59
CA VAL A 173 -3.45 -4.15 -12.85
C VAL A 173 -4.91 -4.32 -13.24
N ASP A 174 -5.45 -5.54 -13.18
CA ASP A 174 -6.83 -5.85 -13.53
C ASP A 174 -7.86 -5.17 -12.60
N SER A 175 -7.42 -4.81 -11.39
CA SER A 175 -8.29 -4.14 -10.43
C SER A 175 -8.54 -2.67 -10.74
N ASP A 176 -7.67 -2.00 -11.51
CA ASP A 176 -7.72 -0.55 -11.70
C ASP A 176 -9.05 -0.08 -12.30
N GLY A 177 -9.75 0.79 -11.57
CA GLY A 177 -11.03 1.37 -11.99
C GLY A 177 -12.18 0.37 -12.13
N SER A 178 -12.01 -0.87 -11.67
CA SER A 178 -13.01 -1.95 -11.83
C SER A 178 -14.25 -1.75 -10.94
N ILE A 179 -14.14 -0.96 -9.87
CA ILE A 179 -15.19 -0.74 -8.86
C ILE A 179 -15.78 -2.09 -8.40
N PRO A 180 -14.94 -2.97 -7.82
CA PRO A 180 -15.36 -4.33 -7.54
C PRO A 180 -16.50 -4.36 -6.51
N THR A 181 -17.45 -5.25 -6.73
CA THR A 181 -18.39 -5.64 -5.71
C THR A 181 -17.76 -6.72 -4.83
N GLY A 182 -17.82 -6.55 -3.51
CA GLY A 182 -17.26 -7.49 -2.56
C GLY A 182 -17.60 -7.13 -1.13
N THR A 183 -17.22 -7.99 -0.21
CA THR A 183 -17.54 -7.86 1.21
C THR A 183 -16.28 -7.54 2.03
N ALA A 184 -16.44 -6.67 3.03
CA ALA A 184 -15.46 -6.47 4.08
C ALA A 184 -15.75 -7.41 5.26
N TYR A 185 -14.91 -8.41 5.44
CA TYR A 185 -14.97 -9.35 6.56
C TYR A 185 -14.11 -8.87 7.72
N LEU A 186 -14.75 -8.61 8.85
CA LEU A 186 -14.12 -8.10 10.06
C LEU A 186 -14.33 -9.11 11.19
N LEU A 187 -13.32 -9.91 11.50
CA LEU A 187 -13.43 -11.01 12.44
C LEU A 187 -12.90 -10.64 13.83
N SER A 188 -13.78 -10.76 14.81
CA SER A 188 -13.43 -10.70 16.23
C SER A 188 -13.15 -12.12 16.73
N THR A 189 -11.90 -12.37 17.12
CA THR A 189 -11.42 -13.69 17.50
C THR A 189 -11.41 -13.89 19.03
N SER A 190 -11.23 -15.13 19.47
CA SER A 190 -10.98 -15.47 20.87
C SER A 190 -9.52 -15.17 21.33
N ASP A 191 -8.60 -14.80 20.43
CA ASP A 191 -7.24 -14.38 20.76
C ASP A 191 -7.25 -12.94 21.30
N ASN A 192 -7.53 -12.76 22.56
CA ASN A 192 -7.68 -11.44 23.19
C ASN A 192 -6.47 -10.53 22.98
N THR A 193 -5.26 -11.10 22.89
CA THR A 193 -4.02 -10.33 22.69
C THR A 193 -3.95 -9.73 21.29
N ARG A 194 -4.38 -10.49 20.27
CA ARG A 194 -4.33 -10.05 18.86
C ARG A 194 -5.63 -9.43 18.37
N ASN A 195 -6.73 -9.64 19.09
CA ASN A 195 -8.06 -9.14 18.72
C ASN A 195 -8.28 -7.64 19.03
N VAL A 196 -7.26 -6.92 19.52
CA VAL A 196 -7.40 -5.52 19.99
C VAL A 196 -7.93 -4.55 18.92
N ARG A 197 -7.68 -4.84 17.63
CA ARG A 197 -8.18 -4.03 16.50
C ARG A 197 -9.71 -4.12 16.32
N SER A 198 -10.32 -5.21 16.79
CA SER A 198 -11.77 -5.44 16.63
C SER A 198 -12.63 -4.37 17.30
N ALA A 199 -12.12 -3.65 18.29
CA ALA A 199 -12.80 -2.52 18.91
C ALA A 199 -13.20 -1.42 17.90
N SER A 200 -12.51 -1.33 16.75
CA SER A 200 -12.82 -0.37 15.67
C SER A 200 -13.90 -0.85 14.70
N TYR A 201 -14.22 -2.14 14.66
CA TYR A 201 -15.09 -2.74 13.63
C TYR A 201 -16.54 -2.19 13.62
N PRO A 202 -17.18 -1.89 14.77
CA PRO A 202 -18.50 -1.25 14.76
C PRO A 202 -18.49 0.13 14.07
N LEU A 203 -17.38 0.87 14.18
CA LEU A 203 -17.22 2.16 13.51
C LEU A 203 -17.07 1.97 11.99
N VAL A 204 -16.32 0.95 11.54
CA VAL A 204 -16.18 0.60 10.12
C VAL A 204 -17.54 0.34 9.51
N GLU A 205 -18.34 -0.56 10.12
CA GLU A 205 -19.66 -0.91 9.64
C GLU A 205 -20.59 0.33 9.54
N ARG A 206 -20.60 1.17 10.56
CA ARG A 206 -21.43 2.39 10.59
C ARG A 206 -21.05 3.39 9.50
N ILE A 207 -19.74 3.63 9.29
CA ILE A 207 -19.26 4.63 8.31
C ILE A 207 -19.44 4.15 6.89
N LEU A 208 -19.33 2.84 6.64
CA LEU A 208 -19.39 2.24 5.31
C LEU A 208 -20.79 1.76 4.93
N ASN A 209 -21.77 1.88 5.83
CA ASN A 209 -23.14 1.51 5.56
C ASN A 209 -23.67 2.18 4.28
N GLY A 210 -24.24 1.37 3.37
CA GLY A 210 -24.73 1.81 2.07
C GLY A 210 -23.62 2.06 1.00
N ARG A 211 -22.34 1.92 1.36
CA ARG A 211 -21.20 2.06 0.41
C ARG A 211 -20.50 0.75 0.14
N LEU A 212 -20.49 -0.15 1.11
CA LEU A 212 -19.81 -1.44 1.06
C LEU A 212 -20.58 -2.43 1.93
N HIS A 213 -20.64 -3.68 1.47
CA HIS A 213 -21.14 -4.75 2.30
C HIS A 213 -20.13 -5.09 3.39
N VAL A 214 -20.49 -4.93 4.66
CA VAL A 214 -19.62 -5.20 5.82
C VAL A 214 -20.21 -6.34 6.64
N ARG A 215 -19.42 -7.39 6.88
CA ARG A 215 -19.77 -8.52 7.75
C ARG A 215 -18.84 -8.55 8.95
N ARG A 216 -19.38 -8.21 10.12
CA ARG A 216 -18.69 -8.46 11.38
C ARG A 216 -19.09 -9.84 11.91
N GLN A 217 -18.09 -10.61 12.31
CA GLN A 217 -18.31 -11.96 12.83
C GLN A 217 -17.45 -12.20 14.09
N ASN A 218 -18.00 -12.92 15.05
CA ASN A 218 -17.25 -13.48 16.17
C ASN A 218 -16.82 -14.90 15.77
N ALA A 219 -15.63 -14.99 15.14
CA ALA A 219 -15.10 -16.25 14.62
C ALA A 219 -13.57 -16.22 14.57
N ASN A 220 -12.92 -17.39 14.67
CA ASN A 220 -11.48 -17.53 14.60
C ASN A 220 -10.94 -17.75 13.17
N SER A 221 -11.81 -17.96 12.20
CA SER A 221 -11.50 -18.12 10.79
C SER A 221 -12.71 -17.76 9.93
N LEU A 222 -12.45 -17.48 8.66
CA LEU A 222 -13.42 -17.34 7.59
C LEU A 222 -13.22 -18.50 6.61
N ALA A 223 -14.29 -19.10 6.13
CA ALA A 223 -14.25 -20.17 5.15
C ALA A 223 -15.34 -20.00 4.09
N ASN A 224 -15.09 -20.53 2.88
CA ASN A 224 -16.04 -20.58 1.78
C ASN A 224 -16.64 -19.20 1.38
N ALA A 225 -15.85 -18.12 1.48
CA ALA A 225 -16.26 -16.80 1.04
C ALA A 225 -15.76 -16.54 -0.40
N ASN A 226 -16.67 -16.13 -1.30
CA ASN A 226 -16.40 -15.98 -2.73
C ASN A 226 -16.24 -14.53 -3.20
N ASP A 227 -16.28 -13.57 -2.27
CA ASP A 227 -16.34 -12.14 -2.57
C ASP A 227 -15.48 -11.30 -1.61
N VAL A 228 -14.33 -11.84 -1.19
CA VAL A 228 -13.46 -11.17 -0.22
C VAL A 228 -12.79 -9.95 -0.84
N LEU A 229 -13.19 -8.77 -0.40
CA LEU A 229 -12.58 -7.50 -0.80
C LEU A 229 -11.71 -6.90 0.30
N PHE A 230 -12.13 -7.02 1.55
CA PHE A 230 -11.36 -6.67 2.73
C PHE A 230 -11.46 -7.78 3.77
N TYR A 231 -10.32 -8.18 4.35
CA TYR A 231 -10.33 -9.15 5.43
C TYR A 231 -9.38 -8.73 6.55
N PHE A 232 -9.93 -8.40 7.72
CA PHE A 232 -9.17 -8.00 8.89
C PHE A 232 -9.47 -8.92 10.07
N ILE A 233 -8.41 -9.50 10.65
CA ILE A 233 -8.48 -10.44 11.77
C ILE A 233 -7.31 -10.20 12.72
N GLY A 234 -7.41 -10.65 13.96
CA GLY A 234 -6.32 -10.70 14.93
C GLY A 234 -6.05 -12.14 15.35
N LYS A 235 -5.00 -12.77 14.79
CA LYS A 235 -4.63 -14.16 15.06
C LYS A 235 -3.19 -14.44 14.63
N ALA A 236 -2.50 -15.39 15.30
CA ALA A 236 -1.15 -15.80 14.90
C ALA A 236 -1.13 -16.59 13.60
N HIS A 237 -2.10 -17.46 13.41
CA HIS A 237 -2.30 -18.27 12.19
C HIS A 237 -3.76 -18.16 11.75
N VAL A 238 -3.96 -17.90 10.48
CA VAL A 238 -5.28 -17.82 9.85
C VAL A 238 -5.48 -19.06 9.00
N GLU A 239 -6.53 -19.81 9.33
CA GLU A 239 -6.90 -21.05 8.66
C GLU A 239 -7.93 -20.79 7.56
N GLY A 240 -8.07 -21.72 6.61
CA GLY A 240 -9.13 -21.71 5.59
C GLY A 240 -8.87 -20.77 4.43
N LEU A 241 -7.66 -20.21 4.27
CA LEU A 241 -7.31 -19.29 3.19
C LEU A 241 -7.55 -19.90 1.80
N GLU A 242 -7.35 -21.21 1.66
CA GLU A 242 -7.55 -21.99 0.44
C GLU A 242 -9.03 -22.09 0.01
N THR A 243 -9.95 -21.75 0.91
CA THR A 243 -11.40 -21.75 0.64
C THR A 243 -11.94 -20.37 0.29
N LEU A 244 -11.08 -19.36 0.24
CA LEU A 244 -11.45 -17.97 0.02
C LEU A 244 -11.17 -17.55 -1.42
N HIS A 245 -12.09 -16.77 -2.00
CA HIS A 245 -11.88 -16.10 -3.27
C HIS A 245 -11.78 -14.60 -3.05
N PHE A 246 -10.58 -14.07 -3.27
CA PHE A 246 -10.31 -12.64 -3.20
C PHE A 246 -10.62 -11.98 -4.54
N VAL A 247 -11.37 -10.89 -4.52
CA VAL A 247 -11.59 -10.10 -5.72
C VAL A 247 -10.32 -9.29 -6.07
N PRO A 248 -10.02 -9.03 -7.36
CA PRO A 248 -8.90 -8.17 -7.72
C PRO A 248 -8.91 -6.83 -6.98
N GLY A 249 -7.77 -6.44 -6.43
CA GLY A 249 -7.66 -5.27 -5.56
C GLY A 249 -7.91 -5.52 -4.07
N ALA A 250 -8.21 -6.75 -3.65
CA ALA A 250 -8.51 -7.07 -2.26
C ALA A 250 -7.35 -6.78 -1.29
N ILE A 251 -7.69 -6.31 -0.10
CA ILE A 251 -6.77 -6.05 1.01
C ILE A 251 -7.07 -7.03 2.14
N ALA A 252 -6.04 -7.73 2.64
CA ALA A 252 -6.19 -8.64 3.77
C ALA A 252 -4.96 -8.62 4.67
N ASP A 253 -5.16 -8.56 5.97
CA ASP A 253 -4.08 -8.68 6.94
C ASP A 253 -4.56 -9.24 8.28
N HIS A 254 -3.61 -9.78 9.03
CA HIS A 254 -3.82 -10.25 10.39
C HIS A 254 -2.90 -9.51 11.37
N LEU A 255 -3.47 -9.08 12.49
CA LEU A 255 -2.70 -8.49 13.57
C LEU A 255 -1.98 -9.61 14.32
N THR A 256 -0.65 -9.66 14.16
CA THR A 256 0.24 -10.57 14.86
C THR A 256 1.64 -9.99 14.97
N SER A 257 2.51 -10.57 15.82
CA SER A 257 3.81 -9.98 16.18
C SER A 257 4.84 -10.05 15.06
N THR A 258 4.84 -11.11 14.26
CA THR A 258 5.93 -11.42 13.32
C THR A 258 5.45 -11.75 11.90
N GLY A 259 4.22 -11.38 11.57
CA GLY A 259 3.68 -11.60 10.22
C GLY A 259 4.46 -10.94 9.09
N GLY A 260 5.31 -9.95 9.40
CA GLY A 260 6.20 -9.30 8.44
C GLY A 260 7.56 -9.97 8.28
N MET A 261 7.89 -11.02 9.03
CA MET A 261 9.00 -11.91 8.77
C MET A 261 8.64 -12.79 7.56
N LEU A 262 8.90 -12.27 6.36
CA LEU A 262 8.27 -12.79 5.14
C LEU A 262 8.78 -14.19 4.76
N THR A 263 10.07 -14.45 4.95
CA THR A 263 10.75 -15.67 4.50
C THR A 263 11.29 -16.54 5.63
N ASP A 264 11.26 -16.05 6.87
CA ASP A 264 11.72 -16.80 8.04
C ASP A 264 10.53 -17.50 8.71
N ASP A 265 10.80 -18.66 9.30
CA ASP A 265 9.84 -19.33 10.18
C ASP A 265 9.88 -18.66 11.57
N SER A 266 8.90 -17.85 11.84
CA SER A 266 8.75 -17.14 13.12
C SER A 266 7.80 -17.85 14.08
N GLY A 267 7.27 -19.03 13.71
CA GLY A 267 6.18 -19.69 14.44
C GLY A 267 4.85 -18.95 14.35
N GLN A 268 4.72 -17.97 13.43
CA GLN A 268 3.48 -17.25 13.12
C GLN A 268 3.33 -17.15 11.61
N MET A 269 2.10 -17.00 11.11
CA MET A 269 1.83 -16.93 9.69
C MET A 269 2.48 -15.69 9.06
N SER A 270 3.23 -15.89 7.97
CA SER A 270 3.75 -14.79 7.17
C SER A 270 2.64 -14.07 6.41
N ALA A 271 2.74 -12.75 6.29
CA ALA A 271 1.85 -11.93 5.49
C ALA A 271 1.87 -12.30 3.99
N LEU A 272 2.91 -12.98 3.50
CA LEU A 272 2.93 -13.53 2.13
C LEU A 272 1.79 -14.50 1.86
N ARG A 273 1.33 -15.23 2.88
CA ARG A 273 0.20 -16.18 2.72
C ARG A 273 -1.08 -15.51 2.21
N TRP A 274 -1.29 -14.23 2.55
CA TRP A 274 -2.41 -13.46 1.99
C TRP A 274 -2.27 -13.22 0.49
N LEU A 275 -1.06 -12.84 0.04
CA LEU A 275 -0.80 -12.61 -1.39
C LEU A 275 -0.89 -13.91 -2.19
N GLU A 276 -0.41 -15.02 -1.63
CA GLU A 276 -0.51 -16.34 -2.24
C GLU A 276 -1.96 -16.84 -2.32
N ALA A 277 -2.78 -16.50 -1.33
CA ALA A 277 -4.22 -16.81 -1.33
C ALA A 277 -5.04 -15.93 -2.29
N GLY A 278 -4.46 -14.86 -2.86
CA GLY A 278 -5.12 -14.00 -3.85
C GLY A 278 -5.36 -12.55 -3.42
N ALA A 279 -5.03 -12.14 -2.20
CA ALA A 279 -5.07 -10.72 -1.82
C ALA A 279 -4.07 -9.90 -2.64
N THR A 280 -4.42 -8.66 -2.98
CA THR A 280 -3.57 -7.74 -3.75
C THR A 280 -2.61 -6.97 -2.84
N GLY A 281 -2.94 -6.84 -1.57
CA GLY A 281 -2.08 -6.21 -0.58
C GLY A 281 -2.24 -6.79 0.82
N SER A 282 -1.15 -6.73 1.59
CA SER A 282 -1.09 -7.17 2.98
C SER A 282 -0.08 -6.35 3.78
N TYR A 283 -0.05 -6.61 5.08
CA TYR A 283 0.80 -5.94 6.05
C TYR A 283 1.20 -6.90 7.16
N GLY A 284 2.42 -6.75 7.67
CA GLY A 284 2.88 -7.47 8.85
C GLY A 284 4.00 -6.71 9.56
N THR A 285 4.32 -7.06 10.80
CA THR A 285 5.42 -6.47 11.55
C THR A 285 6.63 -7.39 11.56
N VAL A 286 7.84 -6.82 11.37
CA VAL A 286 9.12 -7.54 11.23
C VAL A 286 9.82 -7.77 12.56
N ILE A 287 9.33 -7.14 13.61
CA ILE A 287 9.80 -7.26 14.99
C ILE A 287 8.61 -7.00 15.92
N GLU A 288 8.66 -7.53 17.16
CA GLU A 288 7.57 -7.45 18.14
C GLU A 288 6.99 -6.03 18.28
N PRO A 289 5.75 -5.77 17.83
CA PRO A 289 5.09 -4.46 17.91
C PRO A 289 4.36 -4.27 19.24
N CYS A 290 4.16 -5.37 19.98
CA CYS A 290 3.13 -5.53 21.01
C CYS A 290 1.71 -5.30 20.43
N ASN A 291 0.70 -5.27 21.25
CA ASN A 291 -0.69 -5.04 20.81
C ASN A 291 -1.05 -3.54 20.67
N LEU A 292 -0.09 -2.71 20.28
CA LEU A 292 -0.32 -1.29 19.99
C LEU A 292 -1.00 -1.15 18.63
N VAL A 293 -2.31 -0.92 18.62
CA VAL A 293 -3.12 -0.83 17.39
C VAL A 293 -2.62 0.23 16.40
N GLN A 294 -1.91 1.25 16.89
CA GLN A 294 -1.31 2.30 16.05
C GLN A 294 -0.18 1.80 15.14
N LYS A 295 0.37 0.63 15.42
CA LYS A 295 1.40 -0.04 14.61
C LYS A 295 0.82 -0.94 13.52
N PHE A 296 -0.50 -1.00 13.40
CA PHE A 296 -1.23 -1.82 12.43
C PHE A 296 -2.17 -0.97 11.58
N PRO A 297 -2.56 -1.43 10.40
CA PRO A 297 -3.53 -0.74 9.56
C PRO A 297 -4.86 -0.52 10.31
N ASN A 298 -5.30 0.72 10.33
CA ASN A 298 -6.63 1.09 10.82
C ASN A 298 -7.65 0.80 9.73
N PRO A 299 -8.60 -0.14 9.92
CA PRO A 299 -9.54 -0.53 8.86
C PRO A 299 -10.42 0.61 8.36
N VAL A 300 -10.82 1.55 9.25
CA VAL A 300 -11.62 2.73 8.85
C VAL A 300 -10.85 3.58 7.84
N VAL A 301 -9.56 3.83 8.12
CA VAL A 301 -8.72 4.64 7.24
C VAL A 301 -8.40 3.88 5.97
N ALA A 302 -7.97 2.61 6.07
CA ALA A 302 -7.60 1.80 4.91
C ALA A 302 -8.77 1.69 3.93
N ILE A 303 -9.93 1.20 4.37
CA ILE A 303 -11.10 1.04 3.50
C ILE A 303 -11.56 2.40 2.97
N GLY A 304 -11.66 3.41 3.85
CA GLY A 304 -12.13 4.73 3.46
C GLY A 304 -11.26 5.39 2.38
N ARG A 305 -9.92 5.31 2.50
CA ARG A 305 -8.98 5.87 1.53
C ARG A 305 -9.02 5.12 0.20
N TYR A 306 -9.10 3.79 0.25
CA TYR A 306 -9.19 2.98 -0.96
C TYR A 306 -10.47 3.27 -1.75
N LEU A 307 -11.63 3.36 -1.08
CA LEU A 307 -12.90 3.75 -1.70
C LEU A 307 -12.92 5.18 -2.27
N LEU A 308 -11.99 6.04 -1.84
CA LEU A 308 -11.79 7.37 -2.42
C LEU A 308 -10.92 7.36 -3.68
N GLY A 309 -10.44 6.19 -4.12
CA GLY A 309 -9.64 6.02 -5.33
C GLY A 309 -8.14 6.24 -5.12
N GLU A 310 -7.67 6.23 -3.88
CA GLU A 310 -6.23 6.21 -3.59
C GLU A 310 -5.64 4.84 -3.97
N THR A 311 -4.36 4.81 -4.35
CA THR A 311 -3.65 3.55 -4.64
C THR A 311 -3.45 2.71 -3.39
N LEU A 312 -3.11 1.44 -3.59
CA LEU A 312 -2.85 0.51 -2.49
C LEU A 312 -1.72 1.01 -1.57
N ILE A 313 -0.64 1.53 -2.14
CA ILE A 313 0.47 2.05 -1.34
C ILE A 313 0.04 3.26 -0.50
N GLU A 314 -0.71 4.20 -1.05
CA GLU A 314 -1.24 5.36 -0.30
C GLU A 314 -2.18 4.91 0.82
N THR A 315 -3.10 4.01 0.49
CA THR A 315 -4.11 3.44 1.38
C THR A 315 -3.46 2.80 2.62
N TYR A 316 -2.49 1.92 2.42
CA TYR A 316 -1.80 1.27 3.52
C TYR A 316 -0.97 2.24 4.35
N TRP A 317 -0.16 3.08 3.71
CA TRP A 317 0.68 4.04 4.42
C TRP A 317 -0.12 5.07 5.23
N LYS A 318 -1.25 5.52 4.71
CA LYS A 318 -2.16 6.43 5.43
C LYS A 318 -2.93 5.72 6.55
N SER A 319 -2.98 4.40 6.57
CA SER A 319 -3.70 3.65 7.59
C SER A 319 -2.88 3.26 8.81
N VAL A 320 -1.54 3.37 8.76
CA VAL A 320 -0.64 2.99 9.87
C VAL A 320 -0.03 4.23 10.52
N GLN A 321 -0.31 4.43 11.80
CA GLN A 321 0.16 5.62 12.52
C GLN A 321 1.64 5.55 12.89
N MET A 322 2.13 4.35 13.29
CA MET A 322 3.51 4.09 13.71
C MET A 322 4.11 2.97 12.85
N PRO A 323 4.52 3.26 11.59
CA PRO A 323 4.86 2.24 10.60
C PRO A 323 6.26 1.64 10.75
N GLY A 324 7.13 2.15 11.63
CA GLY A 324 8.55 1.81 11.66
C GLY A 324 8.86 0.30 11.64
N GLN A 325 8.05 -0.51 12.32
CA GLN A 325 8.19 -1.96 12.40
C GLN A 325 7.37 -2.71 11.34
N GLY A 326 6.54 -2.00 10.58
CA GLY A 326 5.61 -2.57 9.62
C GLY A 326 6.16 -2.67 8.21
N ILE A 327 6.04 -3.83 7.58
CA ILE A 327 6.32 -4.01 6.17
C ILE A 327 5.01 -4.00 5.38
N PHE A 328 5.00 -3.21 4.32
CA PHE A 328 3.90 -3.07 3.38
C PHE A 328 4.21 -3.92 2.16
N ILE A 329 3.33 -4.88 1.83
CA ILE A 329 3.53 -5.79 0.70
C ILE A 329 2.30 -5.81 -0.20
N GLY A 330 2.51 -5.94 -1.50
CA GLY A 330 1.42 -5.96 -2.48
C GLY A 330 1.79 -5.32 -3.81
N GLU A 331 0.78 -5.05 -4.62
CA GLU A 331 0.93 -4.31 -5.87
C GLU A 331 0.68 -2.81 -5.62
N PRO A 332 1.74 -1.96 -5.64
CA PRO A 332 1.65 -0.60 -5.11
C PRO A 332 0.61 0.31 -5.75
N LEU A 333 0.42 0.20 -7.07
CA LEU A 333 -0.43 1.10 -7.85
C LEU A 333 -1.87 0.59 -8.05
N ALA A 334 -2.22 -0.58 -7.51
CA ALA A 334 -3.59 -1.08 -7.57
C ALA A 334 -4.58 -0.04 -7.02
N ALA A 335 -5.56 0.34 -7.84
CA ALA A 335 -6.49 1.41 -7.53
C ALA A 335 -7.91 1.08 -8.05
N PRO A 336 -8.60 0.10 -7.45
CA PRO A 336 -9.87 -0.40 -7.97
C PRO A 336 -10.97 0.66 -8.01
N TYR A 337 -10.92 1.66 -7.14
CA TYR A 337 -11.89 2.74 -7.07
C TYR A 337 -11.43 4.05 -7.72
N LEU A 338 -10.31 4.00 -8.46
CA LEU A 338 -9.87 5.14 -9.26
C LEU A 338 -10.89 5.39 -10.36
N ARG A 339 -11.58 6.52 -10.29
CA ARG A 339 -12.54 6.88 -11.33
C ARG A 339 -11.79 7.37 -12.56
N PRO A 340 -12.02 6.75 -13.73
CA PRO A 340 -11.51 7.31 -14.96
C PRO A 340 -12.09 8.72 -15.14
N TYR A 341 -11.26 9.63 -15.66
CA TYR A 341 -11.70 10.97 -16.02
C TYR A 341 -12.88 10.86 -16.99
N GLN A 342 -14.08 11.30 -16.58
CA GLN A 342 -15.17 11.51 -17.51
C GLN A 342 -14.79 12.71 -18.38
N ARG A 343 -14.52 12.42 -19.66
CA ARG A 343 -14.27 13.43 -20.69
C ARG A 343 -15.55 14.17 -21.04
#